data_6de42621c509d6750ab52ddb7d355a31
#
_entry.id   6de42621c509d6750ab52ddb7d355a31
#
_cell.length_a   1.000
_cell.length_b   1.000
_cell.length_c   1.000
_cell.angle_alpha   90.00
_cell.angle_beta   90.00
_cell.angle_gamma   90.00
#
_symmetry.space_group_name_H-M   'P 1'
#
loop_
_entity.id
_entity.type
_entity.pdbx_description
1 polymer ?
#
loop_
_entity_poly.entity_id
_entity_poly.type
_entity_poly.pdbx_seq_one_letter_code
_entity_poly.pdbx_strand_id
1 'polypeptide(L)'
;YENPDAVGTLDFIGMNNYSHQRINSHLNPNQFFTIEFYPHEPMTDMNYPIYPEAIYRSIKRVSELGVPIFITENGIADAKDDRRALYIDRYIRAVARSIQEGFDVRGYFYWSLMDNFEWSEGYDMKFGLYKVNFQTQKRRLRDGSRRFIEIVSASKDE
;
A
#
# COMPACT_ATOMS: atom_id res chain seq x y z
N TYR A 1 -21.03 14.74 -14.49
CA TYR A 1 -22.21 14.96 -13.64
C TYR A 1 -21.75 15.46 -12.29
N GLU A 2 -22.16 16.67 -11.89
CA GLU A 2 -21.90 17.26 -10.58
C GLU A 2 -23.15 17.07 -9.71
N ASN A 3 -22.96 16.53 -8.51
CA ASN A 3 -24.02 16.45 -7.50
C ASN A 3 -23.78 17.51 -6.42
N PRO A 4 -24.48 18.64 -6.43
CA PRO A 4 -24.28 19.69 -5.45
C PRO A 4 -24.60 19.25 -4.01
N ASP A 5 -25.49 18.24 -3.82
CA ASP A 5 -25.85 17.72 -2.51
C ASP A 5 -24.71 16.89 -1.87
N ALA A 6 -23.71 16.51 -2.64
CA ALA A 6 -22.53 15.80 -2.15
C ALA A 6 -21.42 16.73 -1.63
N VAL A 7 -21.55 18.02 -1.86
CA VAL A 7 -20.53 18.99 -1.43
C VAL A 7 -20.55 19.11 0.11
N GLY A 8 -19.39 18.92 0.73
CA GLY A 8 -19.24 19.01 2.18
C GLY A 8 -19.74 17.81 2.99
N THR A 9 -20.04 16.67 2.34
CA THR A 9 -20.50 15.44 3.02
C THR A 9 -19.35 14.49 3.38
N LEU A 10 -18.09 14.83 3.03
CA LEU A 10 -16.93 13.98 3.25
C LEU A 10 -16.23 14.38 4.55
N ASP A 11 -16.16 13.48 5.52
CA ASP A 11 -15.47 13.70 6.80
C ASP A 11 -13.97 13.34 6.70
N PHE A 12 -13.62 12.35 5.90
CA PHE A 12 -12.26 11.92 5.63
C PHE A 12 -12.18 11.16 4.29
N ILE A 13 -10.98 10.95 3.80
CA ILE A 13 -10.71 10.07 2.65
C ILE A 13 -9.94 8.82 3.07
N GLY A 14 -10.46 7.63 2.70
CA GLY A 14 -9.75 6.36 2.77
C GLY A 14 -8.99 6.09 1.47
N MET A 15 -7.70 5.86 1.55
CA MET A 15 -6.85 5.66 0.38
C MET A 15 -6.14 4.30 0.42
N ASN A 16 -6.38 3.48 -0.60
CA ASN A 16 -5.60 2.26 -0.85
C ASN A 16 -4.50 2.57 -1.85
N ASN A 17 -3.26 2.26 -1.52
CA ASN A 17 -2.12 2.46 -2.43
C ASN A 17 -1.06 1.39 -2.21
N TYR A 18 -0.69 0.66 -3.25
CA TYR A 18 0.31 -0.40 -3.20
C TYR A 18 1.54 -0.10 -4.04
N SER A 19 1.35 0.57 -5.17
CA SER A 19 2.39 0.80 -6.15
C SER A 19 1.97 1.86 -7.17
N HIS A 20 2.65 1.89 -8.30
CA HIS A 20 2.28 2.63 -9.50
C HIS A 20 2.21 1.71 -10.71
N GLN A 21 1.57 2.18 -11.76
CA GLN A 21 1.65 1.60 -13.09
C GLN A 21 2.16 2.65 -14.06
N ARG A 22 3.08 2.24 -14.92
CA ARG A 22 3.54 3.05 -16.05
C ARG A 22 2.77 2.61 -17.28
N ILE A 23 2.08 3.57 -17.88
CA ILE A 23 1.27 3.32 -19.07
C ILE A 23 1.97 3.99 -20.25
N ASN A 24 2.26 3.20 -21.28
CA ASN A 24 2.69 3.68 -22.57
C ASN A 24 1.49 3.62 -23.53
N SER A 25 1.11 4.78 -24.10
CA SER A 25 -0.02 4.87 -25.01
C SER A 25 0.41 4.62 -26.45
N HIS A 26 -0.42 3.91 -27.22
CA HIS A 26 -0.19 3.59 -28.62
C HIS A 26 -1.34 4.08 -29.50
N LEU A 27 -1.02 4.48 -30.71
CA LEU A 27 -2.02 4.83 -31.73
C LEU A 27 -2.59 3.60 -32.47
N ASN A 28 -2.37 2.40 -31.95
CA ASN A 28 -2.88 1.15 -32.51
C ASN A 28 -4.29 0.87 -31.98
N PRO A 29 -5.33 0.79 -32.86
CA PRO A 29 -6.70 0.54 -32.43
C PRO A 29 -6.93 -0.83 -31.75
N ASN A 30 -6.00 -1.77 -31.90
CA ASN A 30 -6.06 -3.08 -31.23
C ASN A 30 -5.29 -3.14 -29.92
N GLN A 31 -4.52 -2.09 -29.60
CA GLN A 31 -3.69 -2.01 -28.38
C GLN A 31 -3.45 -0.54 -28.02
N PHE A 32 -4.39 0.05 -27.30
CA PHE A 32 -4.29 1.47 -26.92
C PHE A 32 -3.20 1.79 -25.91
N PHE A 33 -2.81 0.82 -25.09
CA PHE A 33 -1.74 1.01 -24.10
C PHE A 33 -1.05 -0.31 -23.76
N THR A 34 0.17 -0.19 -23.24
CA THR A 34 0.90 -1.26 -22.56
C THR A 34 1.29 -0.80 -21.16
N ILE A 35 1.36 -1.75 -20.22
CA ILE A 35 1.96 -1.53 -18.89
C ILE A 35 3.43 -1.90 -19.01
N GLU A 36 4.30 -0.97 -18.60
CA GLU A 36 5.74 -1.15 -18.65
C GLU A 36 6.35 -1.08 -17.25
N PHE A 37 7.43 -1.82 -17.07
CA PHE A 37 8.24 -1.80 -15.85
C PHE A 37 9.67 -1.40 -16.20
N TYR A 38 10.36 -0.68 -15.30
CA TYR A 38 11.77 -0.44 -15.51
C TYR A 38 12.58 -1.72 -15.30
N PRO A 39 13.63 -1.93 -16.09
CA PRO A 39 14.60 -2.98 -15.79
C PRO A 39 15.15 -2.78 -14.36
N HIS A 40 15.22 -3.87 -13.60
CA HIS A 40 15.75 -3.89 -12.23
C HIS A 40 14.89 -3.23 -11.14
N GLU A 41 13.64 -2.84 -11.42
CA GLU A 41 12.72 -2.49 -10.34
C GLU A 41 12.47 -3.70 -9.43
N PRO A 42 12.58 -3.55 -8.11
CA PRO A 42 12.20 -4.63 -7.19
C PRO A 42 10.68 -4.85 -7.27
N MET A 43 10.30 -6.08 -7.62
CA MET A 43 8.91 -6.47 -7.84
C MET A 43 8.33 -7.18 -6.62
N THR A 44 7.02 -7.08 -6.43
CA THR A 44 6.26 -7.90 -5.48
C THR A 44 5.86 -9.23 -6.13
N ASP A 45 5.33 -10.17 -5.33
CA ASP A 45 4.79 -11.43 -5.89
C ASP A 45 3.49 -11.20 -6.71
N MET A 46 2.85 -10.02 -6.57
CA MET A 46 1.72 -9.56 -7.41
C MET A 46 2.16 -8.90 -8.73
N ASN A 47 3.45 -8.97 -9.07
CA ASN A 47 4.00 -8.37 -10.29
C ASN A 47 3.78 -6.86 -10.45
N TYR A 48 3.84 -6.12 -9.35
CA TYR A 48 3.95 -4.67 -9.40
C TYR A 48 5.21 -4.19 -8.65
N PRO A 49 5.78 -3.04 -9.05
CA PRO A 49 7.03 -2.56 -8.47
C PRO A 49 6.87 -2.05 -7.05
N ILE A 50 7.93 -2.18 -6.25
CA ILE A 50 8.05 -1.51 -4.96
C ILE A 50 8.47 -0.06 -5.21
N TYR A 51 7.51 0.86 -5.20
CA TYR A 51 7.71 2.27 -5.53
C TYR A 51 7.09 3.20 -4.47
N PRO A 52 7.80 3.48 -3.37
CA PRO A 52 7.27 4.25 -2.23
C PRO A 52 6.84 5.69 -2.57
N GLU A 53 7.42 6.28 -3.62
CA GLU A 53 7.01 7.60 -4.09
C GLU A 53 5.54 7.64 -4.56
N ALA A 54 4.96 6.47 -4.92
CA ALA A 54 3.56 6.39 -5.30
C ALA A 54 2.63 6.83 -4.18
N ILE A 55 2.85 6.34 -2.94
CA ILE A 55 2.00 6.70 -1.80
C ILE A 55 2.12 8.19 -1.46
N TYR A 56 3.33 8.75 -1.52
CA TYR A 56 3.53 10.18 -1.31
C TYR A 56 2.76 11.02 -2.33
N ARG A 57 2.86 10.69 -3.62
CA ARG A 57 2.14 11.40 -4.69
C ARG A 57 0.64 11.27 -4.55
N SER A 58 0.15 10.10 -4.15
CA SER A 58 -1.27 9.86 -3.90
C SER A 58 -1.77 10.70 -2.72
N ILE A 59 -1.03 10.74 -1.60
CA ILE A 59 -1.34 11.61 -0.46
C ILE A 59 -1.44 13.07 -0.90
N LYS A 60 -0.42 13.56 -1.62
CA LYS A 60 -0.39 14.92 -2.14
C LYS A 60 -1.61 15.20 -3.04
N ARG A 61 -2.01 14.25 -3.87
CA ARG A 61 -3.15 14.43 -4.78
C ARG A 61 -4.48 14.49 -4.03
N VAL A 62 -4.70 13.56 -3.08
CA VAL A 62 -5.98 13.52 -2.35
C VAL A 62 -6.09 14.63 -1.29
N SER A 63 -4.97 15.20 -0.82
CA SER A 63 -4.97 16.33 0.12
C SER A 63 -5.65 17.58 -0.44
N GLU A 64 -5.76 17.69 -1.77
CA GLU A 64 -6.52 18.76 -2.43
C GLU A 64 -8.02 18.77 -2.06
N LEU A 65 -8.55 17.66 -1.52
CA LEU A 65 -9.92 17.57 -1.02
C LEU A 65 -10.14 18.32 0.33
N GLY A 66 -9.06 18.68 1.03
CA GLY A 66 -9.12 19.45 2.27
C GLY A 66 -9.69 18.70 3.47
N VAL A 67 -9.70 17.37 3.45
CA VAL A 67 -10.18 16.53 4.55
C VAL A 67 -9.07 15.57 5.03
N PRO A 68 -9.17 15.04 6.27
CA PRO A 68 -8.20 14.07 6.79
C PRO A 68 -8.03 12.85 5.89
N ILE A 69 -6.81 12.33 5.83
CA ILE A 69 -6.46 11.16 5.01
C ILE A 69 -6.16 9.98 5.92
N PHE A 70 -6.79 8.83 5.63
CA PHE A 70 -6.44 7.54 6.21
C PHE A 70 -5.91 6.64 5.09
N ILE A 71 -4.71 6.09 5.25
CA ILE A 71 -4.21 5.05 4.36
C ILE A 71 -4.86 3.75 4.83
N THR A 72 -5.92 3.34 4.15
CA THR A 72 -6.76 2.21 4.52
C THR A 72 -6.17 0.88 4.09
N GLU A 73 -5.29 0.91 3.06
CA GLU A 73 -4.51 -0.27 2.68
C GLU A 73 -3.16 0.13 2.06
N ASN A 74 -2.11 -0.51 2.54
CA ASN A 74 -0.78 -0.54 1.93
C ASN A 74 -0.05 -1.78 2.43
N GLY A 75 0.58 -2.55 1.54
CA GLY A 75 1.25 -3.79 1.91
C GLY A 75 1.89 -4.49 0.73
N ILE A 76 2.55 -5.61 0.98
CA ILE A 76 3.29 -6.38 -0.01
C ILE A 76 2.94 -7.86 0.03
N ALA A 77 2.67 -8.44 -1.14
CA ALA A 77 2.74 -9.88 -1.33
C ALA A 77 4.20 -10.30 -1.43
N ASP A 78 4.67 -11.07 -0.45
CA ASP A 78 6.06 -11.51 -0.34
C ASP A 78 6.13 -12.83 0.43
N ALA A 79 6.04 -13.93 -0.30
CA ALA A 79 6.02 -15.27 0.28
C ALA A 79 7.35 -15.67 0.91
N LYS A 80 8.48 -15.16 0.36
CA LYS A 80 9.83 -15.39 0.88
C LYS A 80 10.15 -14.57 2.11
N ASP A 81 9.43 -13.47 2.33
CA ASP A 81 9.63 -12.52 3.42
C ASP A 81 11.01 -11.82 3.39
N ASP A 82 11.57 -11.66 2.20
CA ASP A 82 12.89 -11.04 1.98
C ASP A 82 12.82 -9.57 1.57
N ARG A 83 11.63 -9.05 1.26
CA ARG A 83 11.37 -7.65 0.85
C ARG A 83 10.45 -6.89 1.79
N ARG A 84 9.69 -7.58 2.65
CA ARG A 84 8.65 -7.00 3.52
C ARG A 84 9.18 -5.92 4.45
N ALA A 85 10.28 -6.18 5.17
CA ALA A 85 10.89 -5.20 6.06
C ALA A 85 11.29 -3.92 5.33
N LEU A 86 11.92 -4.06 4.16
CA LEU A 86 12.32 -2.94 3.31
C LEU A 86 11.11 -2.16 2.78
N TYR A 87 10.07 -2.87 2.35
CA TYR A 87 8.81 -2.27 1.90
C TYR A 87 8.20 -1.42 3.00
N ILE A 88 7.99 -2.00 4.18
CA ILE A 88 7.41 -1.33 5.35
C ILE A 88 8.20 -0.05 5.68
N ASP A 89 9.52 -0.17 5.81
CA ASP A 89 10.36 0.98 6.16
C ASP A 89 10.25 2.10 5.14
N ARG A 90 10.35 1.79 3.85
CA ARG A 90 10.32 2.79 2.78
C ARG A 90 8.96 3.48 2.63
N TYR A 91 7.86 2.72 2.72
CA TYR A 91 6.53 3.30 2.57
C TYR A 91 6.13 4.13 3.78
N ILE A 92 6.42 3.68 5.00
CA ILE A 92 6.15 4.49 6.21
C ILE A 92 7.01 5.75 6.22
N ARG A 93 8.26 5.72 5.75
CA ARG A 93 9.07 6.95 5.58
C ARG A 93 8.43 7.91 4.57
N ALA A 94 7.87 7.42 3.48
CA ALA A 94 7.18 8.27 2.52
C ALA A 94 5.92 8.92 3.13
N VAL A 95 5.18 8.19 3.96
CA VAL A 95 4.05 8.72 4.74
C VAL A 95 4.52 9.74 5.77
N ALA A 96 5.56 9.44 6.54
CA ALA A 96 6.12 10.38 7.53
C ALA A 96 6.60 11.67 6.88
N ARG A 97 7.26 11.60 5.73
CA ARG A 97 7.61 12.76 4.92
C ARG A 97 6.37 13.60 4.56
N SER A 98 5.28 12.96 4.16
CA SER A 98 4.04 13.66 3.84
C SER A 98 3.48 14.43 5.05
N ILE A 99 3.50 13.82 6.23
CA ILE A 99 3.08 14.46 7.48
C ILE A 99 3.98 15.66 7.82
N GLN A 100 5.30 15.50 7.67
CA GLN A 100 6.28 16.59 7.90
C GLN A 100 6.08 17.76 6.93
N GLU A 101 5.61 17.50 5.72
CA GLU A 101 5.26 18.53 4.73
C GLU A 101 3.87 19.16 4.97
N GLY A 102 3.16 18.75 6.04
CA GLY A 102 1.89 19.35 6.47
C GLY A 102 0.64 18.71 5.93
N PHE A 103 0.72 17.52 5.27
CA PHE A 103 -0.48 16.79 4.85
C PHE A 103 -1.15 16.11 6.05
N ASP A 104 -2.47 16.23 6.16
CA ASP A 104 -3.28 15.73 7.29
C ASP A 104 -3.54 14.21 7.17
N VAL A 105 -2.47 13.42 7.34
CA VAL A 105 -2.55 11.95 7.37
C VAL A 105 -2.70 11.50 8.82
N ARG A 106 -3.84 10.89 9.14
CA ARG A 106 -4.23 10.52 10.52
C ARG A 106 -4.18 9.04 10.81
N GLY A 107 -4.03 8.18 9.80
CA GLY A 107 -4.00 6.74 10.01
C GLY A 107 -3.32 5.99 8.90
N TYR A 108 -2.73 4.84 9.27
CA TYR A 108 -2.10 3.90 8.34
C TYR A 108 -2.44 2.48 8.74
N PHE A 109 -3.03 1.72 7.83
CA PHE A 109 -3.40 0.33 8.00
C PHE A 109 -2.62 -0.53 7.02
N TYR A 110 -1.84 -1.46 7.57
CA TYR A 110 -1.09 -2.40 6.75
C TYR A 110 -2.01 -3.50 6.22
N TRP A 111 -1.97 -3.74 4.92
CA TRP A 111 -2.62 -4.89 4.30
C TRP A 111 -1.62 -6.04 4.16
N SER A 112 -1.82 -7.13 4.91
CA SER A 112 -2.89 -7.42 5.86
C SER A 112 -2.32 -7.93 7.18
N LEU A 113 -3.15 -8.00 8.22
CA LEU A 113 -2.73 -8.55 9.51
C LEU A 113 -2.27 -10.01 9.38
N MET A 114 -2.98 -10.81 8.60
CA MET A 114 -2.66 -12.22 8.38
C MET A 114 -2.93 -12.63 6.93
N ASP A 115 -2.25 -13.68 6.45
CA ASP A 115 -2.53 -14.24 5.13
C ASP A 115 -4.01 -14.58 5.00
N ASN A 116 -4.61 -14.22 3.89
CA ASN A 116 -6.03 -14.39 3.62
C ASN A 116 -6.27 -14.79 2.16
N PHE A 117 -7.52 -14.82 1.74
CA PHE A 117 -7.94 -15.09 0.37
C PHE A 117 -7.80 -13.81 -0.47
N GLU A 118 -6.92 -13.85 -1.48
CA GLU A 118 -6.63 -12.73 -2.38
C GLU A 118 -7.35 -12.89 -3.72
N TRP A 119 -8.67 -12.73 -3.71
CA TRP A 119 -9.52 -12.73 -4.91
C TRP A 119 -9.16 -13.84 -5.92
N SER A 120 -8.83 -13.48 -7.15
CA SER A 120 -8.45 -14.42 -8.21
C SER A 120 -7.18 -15.22 -7.92
N GLU A 121 -6.30 -14.71 -7.06
CA GLU A 121 -5.05 -15.35 -6.67
C GLU A 121 -5.22 -16.39 -5.54
N GLY A 122 -6.44 -16.49 -4.99
CA GLY A 122 -6.74 -17.44 -3.92
C GLY A 122 -5.89 -17.24 -2.68
N TYR A 123 -5.23 -18.28 -2.23
CA TYR A 123 -4.36 -18.24 -1.05
C TYR A 123 -2.87 -18.17 -1.39
N ASP A 124 -2.48 -17.95 -2.65
CA ASP A 124 -1.08 -17.99 -3.05
C ASP A 124 -0.33 -16.69 -2.68
N MET A 125 -0.98 -15.55 -2.74
CA MET A 125 -0.38 -14.27 -2.37
C MET A 125 -0.30 -14.11 -0.86
N LYS A 126 0.91 -13.79 -0.36
CA LYS A 126 1.22 -13.75 1.07
C LYS A 126 1.43 -12.32 1.54
N PHE A 127 0.33 -11.62 1.83
CA PHE A 127 0.34 -10.25 2.34
C PHE A 127 0.50 -10.15 3.86
N GLY A 128 0.12 -11.19 4.60
CA GLY A 128 0.00 -11.15 6.05
C GLY A 128 1.27 -10.74 6.78
N LEU A 129 1.16 -9.88 7.79
CA LEU A 129 2.17 -9.74 8.83
C LEU A 129 2.37 -11.09 9.53
N TYR A 130 1.29 -11.85 9.69
CA TYR A 130 1.31 -13.22 10.19
C TYR A 130 1.11 -14.22 9.04
N LYS A 131 2.03 -15.17 8.94
CA LYS A 131 1.85 -16.36 8.12
C LYS A 131 0.78 -17.26 8.74
N VAL A 132 -0.15 -17.74 7.90
CA VAL A 132 -1.24 -18.65 8.29
C VAL A 132 -0.98 -20.04 7.71
N ASN A 133 -1.08 -21.05 8.54
CA ASN A 133 -1.27 -22.43 8.10
C ASN A 133 -2.78 -22.68 8.03
N PHE A 134 -3.35 -22.71 6.82
CA PHE A 134 -4.79 -22.82 6.62
C PHE A 134 -5.38 -24.17 7.03
N GLN A 135 -4.58 -25.23 7.15
CA GLN A 135 -5.04 -26.55 7.65
C GLN A 135 -5.14 -26.57 9.17
N THR A 136 -4.12 -26.04 9.86
CA THR A 136 -4.05 -26.08 11.34
C THR A 136 -4.51 -24.80 12.01
N GLN A 137 -4.78 -23.76 11.22
CA GLN A 137 -5.13 -22.42 11.68
C GLN A 137 -4.07 -21.74 12.58
N LYS A 138 -2.85 -22.28 12.62
CA LYS A 138 -1.74 -21.66 13.34
C LYS A 138 -1.26 -20.40 12.60
N ARG A 139 -0.99 -19.35 13.39
CA ARG A 139 -0.46 -18.08 12.92
C ARG A 139 0.92 -17.86 13.50
N ARG A 140 1.84 -17.39 12.68
CA ARG A 140 3.21 -17.07 13.08
C ARG A 140 3.59 -15.71 12.50
N LEU A 141 4.07 -14.79 13.35
CA LEU A 141 4.62 -13.53 12.89
C LEU A 141 5.78 -13.78 11.91
N ARG A 142 5.79 -13.05 10.81
CA ARG A 142 6.88 -13.08 9.83
C ARG A 142 8.05 -12.25 10.35
N ASP A 143 9.27 -12.63 10.03
CA ASP A 143 10.45 -11.92 10.50
C ASP A 143 10.53 -10.51 9.90
N GLY A 144 10.20 -10.32 8.62
CA GLY A 144 10.10 -9.01 7.98
C GLY A 144 9.03 -8.09 8.57
N SER A 145 8.02 -8.67 9.23
CA SER A 145 6.93 -7.91 9.89
C SER A 145 7.35 -7.28 11.21
N ARG A 146 8.46 -7.72 11.83
CA ARG A 146 8.99 -7.11 13.07
C ARG A 146 9.26 -5.63 12.88
N ARG A 147 9.67 -5.22 11.66
CA ARG A 147 9.89 -3.82 11.34
C ARG A 147 8.63 -2.94 11.57
N PHE A 148 7.45 -3.45 11.24
CA PHE A 148 6.19 -2.74 11.51
C PHE A 148 5.93 -2.59 13.01
N ILE A 149 6.15 -3.65 13.77
CA ILE A 149 5.96 -3.64 15.24
C ILE A 149 6.94 -2.65 15.90
N GLU A 150 8.19 -2.63 15.48
CA GLU A 150 9.20 -1.68 15.98
C GLU A 150 8.75 -0.23 15.77
N ILE A 151 8.28 0.10 14.56
CA ILE A 151 7.82 1.46 14.24
C ILE A 151 6.59 1.84 15.09
N VAL A 152 5.59 0.95 15.19
CA VAL A 152 4.38 1.19 16.00
C VAL A 152 4.70 1.30 17.49
N SER A 153 5.68 0.53 17.99
CA SER A 153 6.08 0.62 19.38
C SER A 153 6.80 1.93 19.70
N ALA A 154 7.71 2.36 18.82
CA ALA A 154 8.44 3.61 19.00
C ALA A 154 7.51 4.85 19.00
N SER A 155 6.41 4.82 18.23
CA SER A 155 5.45 5.93 18.17
C SER A 155 4.52 6.05 19.39
N LYS A 156 4.56 5.11 20.34
CA LYS A 156 3.76 5.16 21.57
C LYS A 156 4.48 5.88 22.72
N ASP A 157 5.77 6.09 22.57
CA ASP A 157 6.62 6.70 23.60
C ASP A 157 6.82 8.21 23.38
N GLU A 158 6.17 8.76 22.32
CA GLU A 158 6.10 10.20 22.01
C GLU A 158 4.71 10.78 22.36
#